data_7c43c8dfe90f2e366d6e8eac4cbfea49
#
_entry.id   7c43c8dfe90f2e366d6e8eac4cbfea49
#
_cell.length_a   1.000
_cell.length_b   1.000
_cell.length_c   1.000
_cell.angle_alpha   90.00
_cell.angle_beta   90.00
_cell.angle_gamma   90.00
#
_symmetry.space_group_name_H-M   'P 1'
#
loop_
_entity.id
_entity.type
_entity.pdbx_description
1 polymer ?
#
loop_
_entity_poly.entity_id
_entity_poly.type
_entity_poly.pdbx_seq_one_letter_code
_entity_poly.pdbx_strand_id
1 'polypeptide(L)'
;MKKFMMAIVAVLFAAPSFAQYSSGGFSLSESSVYYGLRLGMNMATLTGDDVDAGTKVGLNFAPVIGLRVSDTTPIFLESGLYFTGCGAKKDKASISLNYLEVPILIKYGIQATDDIAVLPFLGPTFRYGLFGGKTKIPGEGKVDSFGDDKFKRADVGIKLGCGAEYNKLYLEAGYQFGITNIANWQLDNDDDASVHNGAFFINVGVNF
;
A
#
# COMPACT_ATOMS: atom_id res chain seq x y z
N MET A 1 -6.06 9.13 22.47
CA MET A 1 -5.96 8.49 21.17
C MET A 1 -7.03 8.96 20.18
N LYS A 2 -8.35 8.97 20.51
CA LYS A 2 -9.43 9.46 19.59
C LYS A 2 -9.22 10.93 19.14
N LYS A 3 -8.76 11.83 20.01
CA LYS A 3 -8.51 13.24 19.68
C LYS A 3 -7.32 13.44 18.73
N PHE A 4 -6.31 12.58 18.79
CA PHE A 4 -5.15 12.63 17.90
C PHE A 4 -5.49 12.14 16.49
N MET A 5 -6.32 11.10 16.37
CA MET A 5 -6.85 10.62 15.09
C MET A 5 -7.75 11.66 14.41
N MET A 6 -8.60 12.34 15.18
CA MET A 6 -9.43 13.44 14.65
C MET A 6 -8.59 14.62 14.17
N ALA A 7 -7.47 14.93 14.84
CA ALA A 7 -6.57 16.01 14.41
C ALA A 7 -5.84 15.67 13.09
N ILE A 8 -5.40 14.43 12.90
CA ILE A 8 -4.79 13.98 11.64
C ILE A 8 -5.80 14.03 10.49
N VAL A 9 -7.03 13.57 10.72
CA VAL A 9 -8.12 13.65 9.74
C VAL A 9 -8.47 15.11 9.43
N ALA A 10 -8.53 15.98 10.42
CA ALA A 10 -8.81 17.40 10.23
C ALA A 10 -7.70 18.13 9.45
N VAL A 11 -6.44 17.78 9.64
CA VAL A 11 -5.31 18.34 8.86
C VAL A 11 -5.36 17.87 7.40
N LEU A 12 -5.80 16.64 7.13
CA LEU A 12 -5.99 16.14 5.76
C LEU A 12 -7.16 16.81 5.03
N PHE A 13 -8.19 17.29 5.76
CA PHE A 13 -9.34 18.01 5.18
C PHE A 13 -9.24 19.53 5.25
N ALA A 14 -8.34 20.09 6.05
CA ALA A 14 -8.14 21.54 6.19
C ALA A 14 -7.07 22.10 5.23
N ALA A 15 -6.57 21.31 4.29
CA ALA A 15 -5.74 21.83 3.22
C ALA A 15 -6.59 22.78 2.36
N PRO A 16 -6.30 24.07 2.33
CA PRO A 16 -7.09 25.03 1.55
C PRO A 16 -7.00 24.66 0.08
N SER A 17 -8.11 24.84 -0.61
CA SER A 17 -8.31 24.72 -2.06
C SER A 17 -7.45 25.74 -2.83
N PHE A 18 -6.14 25.61 -2.81
CA PHE A 18 -5.22 26.37 -3.65
C PHE A 18 -4.77 25.58 -4.89
N ALA A 19 -5.45 24.49 -5.22
CA ALA A 19 -5.36 23.94 -6.55
C ALA A 19 -6.15 24.86 -7.48
N GLN A 20 -5.53 25.88 -8.05
CA GLN A 20 -6.04 26.55 -9.22
C GLN A 20 -6.09 25.50 -10.33
N TYR A 21 -7.31 25.07 -10.59
CA TYR A 21 -7.63 24.06 -11.54
C TYR A 21 -7.49 24.65 -12.94
N SER A 22 -6.41 24.29 -13.64
CA SER A 22 -6.39 24.39 -15.08
C SER A 22 -7.34 23.31 -15.63
N SER A 23 -8.35 23.72 -16.38
CA SER A 23 -9.32 22.83 -17.01
C SER A 23 -8.66 22.10 -18.18
N GLY A 24 -8.06 20.98 -17.90
CA GLY A 24 -7.44 20.11 -18.90
C GLY A 24 -6.27 19.35 -18.32
N GLY A 25 -6.46 18.06 -18.06
CA GLY A 25 -5.46 17.07 -17.75
C GLY A 25 -4.47 17.40 -16.63
N PHE A 26 -3.86 16.38 -16.07
CA PHE A 26 -2.71 16.52 -15.16
C PHE A 26 -1.61 17.28 -15.90
N SER A 27 -1.48 18.56 -15.59
CA SER A 27 -0.36 19.35 -16.07
C SER A 27 0.88 18.99 -15.27
N LEU A 28 1.75 18.17 -15.82
CA LEU A 28 3.09 17.89 -15.27
C LEU A 28 3.90 19.19 -15.00
N SER A 29 3.38 20.34 -15.43
CA SER A 29 4.09 21.62 -15.42
C SER A 29 3.72 22.57 -14.27
N GLU A 30 2.55 22.46 -13.63
CA GLU A 30 2.04 23.58 -12.82
C GLU A 30 1.77 23.30 -11.32
N SER A 31 1.56 22.05 -10.90
CA SER A 31 1.29 21.77 -9.49
C SER A 31 2.51 21.25 -8.76
N SER A 32 2.98 22.02 -7.79
CA SER A 32 4.03 21.57 -6.86
C SER A 32 3.54 20.50 -5.88
N VAL A 33 2.23 20.43 -5.65
CA VAL A 33 1.58 19.51 -4.69
C VAL A 33 0.27 19.00 -5.27
N TYR A 34 -0.01 17.72 -5.15
CA TYR A 34 -1.32 17.15 -5.42
C TYR A 34 -1.79 16.26 -4.25
N TYR A 35 -3.09 16.12 -4.14
CA TYR A 35 -3.74 15.21 -3.19
C TYR A 35 -4.53 14.16 -3.98
N GLY A 36 -4.73 13.00 -3.39
CA GLY A 36 -5.51 11.98 -4.06
C GLY A 36 -6.15 10.98 -3.12
N LEU A 37 -7.09 10.23 -3.66
CA LEU A 37 -7.69 9.08 -3.02
C LEU A 37 -7.46 7.86 -3.88
N ARG A 38 -7.14 6.74 -3.25
CA ARG A 38 -6.91 5.44 -3.90
C ARG A 38 -7.86 4.41 -3.30
N LEU A 39 -8.44 3.59 -4.15
CA LEU A 39 -9.24 2.43 -3.77
C LEU A 39 -8.86 1.27 -4.68
N GLY A 40 -8.66 0.09 -4.13
CA GLY A 40 -8.27 -1.05 -4.94
C GLY A 40 -8.22 -2.38 -4.21
N MET A 41 -7.50 -3.30 -4.82
CA MET A 41 -7.36 -4.67 -4.33
C MET A 41 -5.91 -5.11 -4.34
N ASN A 42 -5.57 -5.98 -3.39
CA ASN A 42 -4.33 -6.74 -3.37
C ASN A 42 -4.63 -8.21 -3.64
N MET A 43 -3.76 -8.85 -4.40
CA MET A 43 -3.63 -10.30 -4.50
C MET A 43 -2.36 -10.67 -3.74
N ALA A 44 -2.51 -10.92 -2.44
CA ALA A 44 -1.39 -11.16 -1.54
C ALA A 44 -1.10 -12.65 -1.40
N THR A 45 0.17 -12.97 -1.20
CA THR A 45 0.65 -14.30 -0.86
C THR A 45 1.73 -14.19 0.21
N LEU A 46 1.94 -15.25 0.95
CA LEU A 46 3.07 -15.42 1.85
C LEU A 46 4.05 -16.39 1.21
N THR A 47 5.32 -16.06 1.24
CA THR A 47 6.42 -16.89 0.74
C THR A 47 7.43 -17.13 1.86
N GLY A 48 8.02 -18.31 1.93
CA GLY A 48 9.02 -18.65 2.94
C GLY A 48 8.95 -20.12 3.34
N ASP A 49 9.60 -20.43 4.45
CA ASP A 49 9.71 -21.78 4.97
C ASP A 49 8.36 -22.29 5.49
N ASP A 50 7.99 -23.49 5.16
CA ASP A 50 6.73 -24.17 5.49
C ASP A 50 5.43 -23.43 5.11
N VAL A 51 5.54 -22.43 4.22
CA VAL A 51 4.39 -21.67 3.72
C VAL A 51 4.00 -22.14 2.32
N ASP A 52 3.22 -23.21 2.24
CA ASP A 52 2.51 -23.59 1.02
C ASP A 52 1.09 -22.98 1.08
N ALA A 53 1.01 -21.70 0.77
CA ALA A 53 -0.22 -20.93 0.89
C ALA A 53 -0.61 -20.25 -0.43
N GLY A 54 -1.87 -20.39 -0.79
CA GLY A 54 -2.44 -19.74 -1.97
C GLY A 54 -2.69 -18.26 -1.76
N THR A 55 -2.94 -17.58 -2.86
CA THR A 55 -3.20 -16.14 -2.92
C THR A 55 -4.51 -15.76 -2.20
N LYS A 56 -4.48 -14.65 -1.50
CA LYS A 56 -5.64 -14.04 -0.89
C LYS A 56 -5.89 -12.63 -1.42
N VAL A 57 -7.15 -12.35 -1.76
CA VAL A 57 -7.57 -11.00 -2.15
C VAL A 57 -7.86 -10.18 -0.89
N GLY A 58 -7.29 -8.99 -0.83
CA GLY A 58 -7.53 -7.95 0.16
C GLY A 58 -7.92 -6.64 -0.49
N LEU A 59 -8.44 -5.71 0.30
CA LEU A 59 -8.83 -4.38 -0.16
C LEU A 59 -7.76 -3.35 0.24
N ASN A 60 -7.63 -2.30 -0.59
CA ASN A 60 -6.82 -1.12 -0.33
C ASN A 60 -7.67 0.13 -0.33
N PHE A 61 -7.42 1.01 0.61
CA PHE A 61 -7.93 2.37 0.61
C PHE A 61 -6.87 3.31 1.15
N ALA A 62 -6.65 4.46 0.47
CA ALA A 62 -5.69 5.46 0.93
C ALA A 62 -5.99 6.88 0.49
N PRO A 63 -5.90 7.89 1.37
CA PRO A 63 -5.53 9.24 1.01
C PRO A 63 -4.03 9.31 0.73
N VAL A 64 -3.65 10.06 -0.31
CA VAL A 64 -2.26 10.25 -0.73
C VAL A 64 -1.95 11.73 -0.94
N ILE A 65 -0.69 12.07 -0.81
CA ILE A 65 -0.13 13.38 -1.12
C ILE A 65 1.13 13.19 -1.96
N GLY A 66 1.27 13.96 -3.02
CA GLY A 66 2.47 13.98 -3.84
C GLY A 66 3.04 15.38 -3.98
N LEU A 67 4.36 15.46 -4.06
CA LEU A 67 5.13 16.67 -4.21
C LEU A 67 5.98 16.55 -5.47
N ARG A 68 5.95 17.56 -6.33
CA ARG A 68 6.93 17.69 -7.41
C ARG A 68 8.27 18.13 -6.81
N VAL A 69 9.32 17.35 -7.05
CA VAL A 69 10.65 17.59 -6.45
C VAL A 69 11.63 18.29 -7.37
N SER A 70 11.25 18.50 -8.65
CA SER A 70 12.09 19.18 -9.64
C SER A 70 11.24 20.01 -10.59
N ASP A 71 11.66 21.26 -10.84
CA ASP A 71 10.99 22.15 -11.79
C ASP A 71 11.30 21.79 -13.25
N THR A 72 12.44 21.18 -13.51
CA THR A 72 12.88 20.83 -14.85
C THR A 72 12.55 19.40 -15.27
N THR A 73 12.39 18.51 -14.29
CA THR A 73 12.14 17.09 -14.52
C THR A 73 10.84 16.69 -13.84
N PRO A 74 9.95 15.95 -14.48
CA PRO A 74 8.67 15.53 -13.92
C PRO A 74 8.85 14.39 -12.90
N ILE A 75 9.58 14.66 -11.83
CA ILE A 75 9.79 13.74 -10.71
C ILE A 75 8.91 14.16 -9.54
N PHE A 76 8.19 13.19 -9.00
CA PHE A 76 7.27 13.37 -7.88
C PHE A 76 7.66 12.44 -6.73
N LEU A 77 7.53 12.93 -5.51
CA LEU A 77 7.58 12.15 -4.29
C LEU A 77 6.14 12.01 -3.78
N GLU A 78 5.60 10.79 -3.77
CA GLU A 78 4.27 10.51 -3.24
C GLU A 78 4.36 9.69 -1.97
N SER A 79 3.54 10.04 -0.99
CA SER A 79 3.28 9.26 0.21
C SER A 79 1.78 9.23 0.49
N GLY A 80 1.37 8.40 1.45
CA GLY A 80 -0.02 8.29 1.83
C GLY A 80 -0.21 7.39 3.04
N LEU A 81 -1.45 7.24 3.43
CA LEU A 81 -1.83 6.36 4.53
C LEU A 81 -2.77 5.28 4.00
N TYR A 82 -2.22 4.12 3.70
CA TYR A 82 -2.95 3.01 3.14
C TYR A 82 -3.48 2.09 4.24
N PHE A 83 -4.78 1.83 4.23
CA PHE A 83 -5.32 0.63 4.87
C PHE A 83 -5.26 -0.50 3.84
N THR A 84 -4.52 -1.56 4.15
CA THR A 84 -4.25 -2.64 3.20
C THR A 84 -4.48 -4.01 3.83
N GLY A 85 -5.28 -4.84 3.16
CA GLY A 85 -5.50 -6.23 3.52
C GLY A 85 -4.50 -7.13 2.79
N CYS A 86 -3.76 -7.94 3.55
CA CYS A 86 -2.86 -8.97 3.04
C CYS A 86 -3.22 -10.33 3.64
N GLY A 87 -2.46 -11.35 3.29
CA GLY A 87 -2.57 -12.67 3.87
C GLY A 87 -2.50 -13.79 2.86
N ALA A 88 -2.91 -14.97 3.29
CA ALA A 88 -2.86 -16.18 2.49
C ALA A 88 -4.08 -17.05 2.77
N LYS A 89 -4.36 -17.98 1.85
CA LYS A 89 -5.46 -18.94 1.99
C LYS A 89 -4.99 -20.31 1.50
N LYS A 90 -5.27 -21.34 2.29
CA LYS A 90 -5.07 -22.74 1.88
C LYS A 90 -6.27 -23.55 2.33
N ASP A 91 -6.98 -24.17 1.40
CA ASP A 91 -8.18 -24.96 1.64
C ASP A 91 -9.20 -24.25 2.54
N LYS A 92 -9.43 -24.78 3.76
CA LYS A 92 -10.35 -24.22 4.77
C LYS A 92 -9.65 -23.26 5.74
N ALA A 93 -8.30 -23.18 5.72
CA ALA A 93 -7.53 -22.25 6.53
C ALA A 93 -7.36 -20.91 5.81
N SER A 94 -7.37 -19.81 6.56
CA SER A 94 -7.19 -18.48 5.99
C SER A 94 -6.51 -17.56 6.99
N ILE A 95 -5.40 -16.98 6.57
CA ILE A 95 -4.67 -15.96 7.32
C ILE A 95 -5.08 -14.60 6.76
N SER A 96 -5.49 -13.68 7.64
CA SER A 96 -5.75 -12.28 7.32
C SER A 96 -4.77 -11.41 8.08
N LEU A 97 -4.09 -10.55 7.38
CA LEU A 97 -3.17 -9.56 7.92
C LEU A 97 -3.62 -8.19 7.43
N ASN A 98 -4.09 -7.34 8.33
CA ASN A 98 -4.49 -5.98 8.00
C ASN A 98 -3.41 -5.02 8.48
N TYR A 99 -2.91 -4.19 7.58
CA TYR A 99 -1.83 -3.25 7.83
C TYR A 99 -2.28 -1.81 7.60
N LEU A 100 -1.70 -0.93 8.39
CA LEU A 100 -1.55 0.47 8.04
C LEU A 100 -0.20 0.61 7.35
N GLU A 101 -0.19 1.11 6.12
CA GLU A 101 1.01 1.23 5.29
C GLU A 101 1.28 2.69 4.96
N VAL A 102 2.54 3.09 5.07
CA VAL A 102 3.06 4.37 4.62
C VAL A 102 4.13 4.10 3.57
N PRO A 103 3.84 4.26 2.28
CA PRO A 103 4.84 4.22 1.22
C PRO A 103 5.56 5.55 1.08
N ILE A 104 6.77 5.53 0.55
CA ILE A 104 7.50 6.72 0.07
C ILE A 104 7.92 6.40 -1.36
N LEU A 105 7.17 6.90 -2.34
CA LEU A 105 7.31 6.53 -3.75
C LEU A 105 7.92 7.67 -4.55
N ILE A 106 8.96 7.37 -5.31
CA ILE A 106 9.46 8.24 -6.36
C ILE A 106 8.71 7.85 -7.64
N LYS A 107 8.04 8.83 -8.26
CA LYS A 107 7.31 8.69 -9.51
C LYS A 107 7.96 9.53 -10.58
N TYR A 108 8.04 9.01 -11.79
CA TYR A 108 8.51 9.75 -12.96
C TYR A 108 7.35 9.95 -13.94
N GLY A 109 7.04 11.19 -14.27
CA GLY A 109 5.94 11.52 -15.19
C GLY A 109 6.38 11.45 -16.63
N ILE A 110 5.72 10.64 -17.44
CA ILE A 110 5.90 10.54 -18.88
C ILE A 110 4.61 10.97 -19.54
N GLN A 111 4.62 12.10 -20.24
CA GLN A 111 3.48 12.55 -21.02
C GLN A 111 3.35 11.66 -22.27
N ALA A 112 2.35 10.78 -22.29
CA ALA A 112 2.11 9.87 -23.39
C ALA A 112 1.27 10.53 -24.49
N THR A 113 0.26 11.31 -24.09
CA THR A 113 -0.57 12.16 -24.96
C THR A 113 -0.89 13.46 -24.22
N ASP A 114 -1.57 14.40 -24.87
CA ASP A 114 -1.97 15.68 -24.24
C ASP A 114 -2.81 15.46 -22.96
N ASP A 115 -3.57 14.37 -22.88
CA ASP A 115 -4.47 14.07 -21.77
C ASP A 115 -4.00 12.92 -20.88
N ILE A 116 -2.99 12.15 -21.28
CA ILE A 116 -2.56 10.93 -20.59
C ILE A 116 -1.11 11.06 -20.15
N ALA A 117 -0.89 10.91 -18.85
CA ALA A 117 0.45 10.74 -18.27
C ALA A 117 0.62 9.32 -17.74
N VAL A 118 1.80 8.75 -17.94
CA VAL A 118 2.24 7.46 -17.39
C VAL A 118 3.27 7.72 -16.31
N LEU A 119 3.08 7.12 -15.15
CA LEU A 119 3.87 7.38 -13.95
C LEU A 119 4.45 6.06 -13.37
N PRO A 120 5.56 5.54 -13.94
CA PRO A 120 6.31 4.49 -13.26
C PRO A 120 6.78 4.98 -11.89
N PHE A 121 6.78 4.08 -10.93
CA PHE A 121 7.16 4.39 -9.56
C PHE A 121 7.88 3.25 -8.86
N LEU A 122 8.69 3.64 -7.88
CA LEU A 122 9.43 2.75 -7.01
C LEU A 122 9.62 3.41 -5.65
N GLY A 123 9.59 2.65 -4.57
CA GLY A 123 9.98 3.15 -3.25
C GLY A 123 9.76 2.19 -2.10
N PRO A 124 10.32 2.50 -0.94
CA PRO A 124 10.11 1.73 0.28
C PRO A 124 8.68 1.88 0.81
N THR A 125 8.24 0.86 1.55
CA THR A 125 6.97 0.84 2.26
C THR A 125 7.19 0.40 3.71
N PHE A 126 6.50 1.06 4.61
CA PHE A 126 6.48 0.74 6.03
C PHE A 126 5.08 0.32 6.41
N ARG A 127 4.91 -0.87 6.95
CA ARG A 127 3.63 -1.44 7.33
C ARG A 127 3.59 -1.76 8.81
N TYR A 128 2.45 -1.50 9.43
CA TYR A 128 2.19 -1.88 10.81
C TYR A 128 0.88 -2.66 10.93
N GLY A 129 0.95 -3.86 11.50
CA GLY A 129 -0.19 -4.77 11.67
C GLY A 129 -1.23 -4.20 12.63
N LEU A 130 -2.45 -4.02 12.11
CA LEU A 130 -3.61 -3.51 12.84
C LEU A 130 -4.37 -4.64 13.53
N PHE A 131 -5.33 -4.24 14.37
CA PHE A 131 -6.31 -5.15 14.96
C PHE A 131 -7.22 -5.75 13.87
N GLY A 132 -7.74 -6.95 14.11
CA GLY A 132 -8.67 -7.63 13.19
C GLY A 132 -8.01 -8.51 12.15
N GLY A 133 -6.67 -8.61 12.12
CA GLY A 133 -5.99 -9.70 11.44
C GLY A 133 -6.32 -11.01 12.15
N LYS A 134 -6.92 -11.98 11.44
CA LYS A 134 -7.37 -13.24 12.04
C LYS A 134 -6.94 -14.44 11.20
N THR A 135 -6.36 -15.43 11.88
CA THR A 135 -6.12 -16.74 11.31
C THR A 135 -7.31 -17.64 11.62
N LYS A 136 -7.91 -18.20 10.58
CA LYS A 136 -8.98 -19.19 10.70
C LYS A 136 -8.37 -20.59 10.57
N ILE A 137 -8.49 -21.38 11.63
CA ILE A 137 -8.03 -22.76 11.69
C ILE A 137 -9.29 -23.66 11.69
N PRO A 138 -9.38 -24.67 10.80
CA PRO A 138 -10.49 -25.62 10.79
C PRO A 138 -10.57 -26.37 12.13
N GLY A 139 -11.71 -26.26 12.82
CA GLY A 139 -11.95 -26.91 14.12
C GLY A 139 -11.65 -26.04 15.36
N GLU A 140 -10.81 -25.02 15.26
CA GLU A 140 -10.40 -24.18 16.40
C GLU A 140 -10.97 -22.75 16.39
N GLY A 141 -11.60 -22.34 15.27
CA GLY A 141 -12.22 -21.03 15.16
C GLY A 141 -11.28 -19.93 14.59
N LYS A 142 -11.36 -18.72 15.13
CA LYS A 142 -10.57 -17.55 14.69
C LYS A 142 -9.67 -17.06 15.82
N VAL A 143 -8.37 -17.01 15.58
CA VAL A 143 -7.37 -16.46 16.49
C VAL A 143 -6.70 -15.22 15.90
N ASP A 144 -6.15 -14.34 16.74
CA ASP A 144 -5.38 -13.18 16.28
C ASP A 144 -4.15 -13.64 15.51
N SER A 145 -3.87 -12.97 14.36
CA SER A 145 -2.73 -13.30 13.50
C SER A 145 -1.41 -12.69 13.98
N PHE A 146 -1.48 -11.67 14.84
CA PHE A 146 -0.30 -10.96 15.34
C PHE A 146 -0.05 -11.26 16.82
N GLY A 147 1.21 -11.41 17.23
CA GLY A 147 1.59 -11.61 18.63
C GLY A 147 2.81 -12.52 18.78
N ASP A 148 3.04 -12.99 20.01
CA ASP A 148 4.06 -13.97 20.30
C ASP A 148 3.72 -15.31 19.62
N ASP A 149 4.71 -15.99 19.08
CA ASP A 149 4.60 -17.22 18.30
C ASP A 149 3.64 -17.10 17.07
N LYS A 150 3.52 -15.90 16.50
CA LYS A 150 2.66 -15.58 15.36
C LYS A 150 3.40 -14.65 14.39
N PHE A 151 2.65 -13.76 13.71
CA PHE A 151 3.26 -12.79 12.81
C PHE A 151 3.68 -11.52 13.53
N LYS A 152 4.85 -10.98 13.16
CA LYS A 152 5.32 -9.66 13.60
C LYS A 152 4.41 -8.58 13.04
N ARG A 153 4.21 -7.50 13.81
CA ARG A 153 3.38 -6.36 13.37
C ARG A 153 4.10 -5.44 12.41
N ALA A 154 5.40 -5.25 12.57
CA ALA A 154 6.19 -4.38 11.72
C ALA A 154 6.67 -5.13 10.48
N ASP A 155 6.47 -4.52 9.32
CA ASP A 155 6.88 -5.07 8.04
C ASP A 155 7.39 -3.93 7.14
N VAL A 156 8.53 -4.15 6.51
CA VAL A 156 9.17 -3.24 5.57
C VAL A 156 9.28 -3.91 4.23
N GLY A 157 9.02 -3.15 3.17
CA GLY A 157 9.04 -3.69 1.82
C GLY A 157 9.46 -2.66 0.78
N ILE A 158 9.45 -3.09 -0.47
CA ILE A 158 9.61 -2.25 -1.64
C ILE A 158 8.37 -2.39 -2.51
N LYS A 159 7.82 -1.28 -2.95
CA LYS A 159 6.71 -1.21 -3.88
C LYS A 159 7.22 -0.67 -5.22
N LEU A 160 6.90 -1.35 -6.30
CA LEU A 160 7.17 -0.89 -7.65
C LEU A 160 5.93 -1.08 -8.52
N GLY A 161 5.77 -0.20 -9.51
CA GLY A 161 4.63 -0.29 -10.41
C GLY A 161 4.58 0.84 -11.41
N CYS A 162 3.43 0.95 -12.06
CA CYS A 162 3.15 1.99 -13.02
C CYS A 162 1.74 2.51 -12.81
N GLY A 163 1.60 3.84 -12.80
CA GLY A 163 0.34 4.54 -12.83
C GLY A 163 0.06 5.11 -14.20
N ALA A 164 -1.20 5.34 -14.48
CA ALA A 164 -1.67 6.14 -15.61
C ALA A 164 -2.70 7.14 -15.11
N GLU A 165 -2.57 8.38 -15.53
CA GLU A 165 -3.49 9.45 -15.20
C GLU A 165 -4.15 9.99 -16.46
N TYR A 166 -5.47 10.10 -16.39
CA TYR A 166 -6.31 10.71 -17.43
C TYR A 166 -7.23 11.73 -16.76
N ASN A 167 -7.03 12.99 -17.05
CA ASN A 167 -7.71 14.12 -16.41
C ASN A 167 -7.70 14.03 -14.87
N LYS A 168 -8.24 13.62 -14.04
CA LYS A 168 -8.16 13.43 -12.59
C LYS A 168 -8.20 11.97 -12.20
N LEU A 169 -8.57 11.13 -13.14
CA LEU A 169 -8.67 9.70 -12.89
C LEU A 169 -7.27 9.10 -12.89
N TYR A 170 -7.00 8.33 -11.89
CA TYR A 170 -5.72 7.65 -11.72
C TYR A 170 -5.94 6.14 -11.62
N LEU A 171 -5.18 5.39 -12.38
CA LEU A 171 -5.12 3.94 -12.32
C LEU A 171 -3.67 3.53 -12.06
N GLU A 172 -3.44 2.61 -11.14
CA GLU A 172 -2.11 2.06 -10.92
C GLU A 172 -2.15 0.55 -10.73
N ALA A 173 -1.09 -0.11 -11.16
CA ALA A 173 -0.84 -1.51 -10.88
C ALA A 173 0.64 -1.73 -10.58
N GLY A 174 0.93 -2.72 -9.76
CA GLY A 174 2.30 -3.01 -9.37
C GLY A 174 2.42 -4.19 -8.43
N TYR A 175 3.64 -4.37 -7.96
CA TYR A 175 3.98 -5.42 -7.02
C TYR A 175 4.69 -4.85 -5.79
N GLN A 176 4.40 -5.43 -4.65
CA GLN A 176 5.02 -5.12 -3.38
C GLN A 176 5.76 -6.34 -2.84
N PHE A 177 7.05 -6.15 -2.59
CA PHE A 177 7.94 -7.15 -2.02
C PHE A 177 8.12 -6.86 -0.52
N GLY A 178 7.77 -7.79 0.36
CA GLY A 178 8.16 -7.74 1.77
C GLY A 178 9.62 -8.14 1.92
N ILE A 179 10.42 -7.29 2.55
CA ILE A 179 11.83 -7.55 2.85
C ILE A 179 11.98 -8.13 4.25
N THR A 180 11.15 -7.67 5.19
CA THR A 180 11.20 -8.11 6.58
C THR A 180 10.70 -9.55 6.71
N ASN A 181 11.43 -10.37 7.44
CA ASN A 181 10.91 -11.63 7.95
C ASN A 181 9.83 -11.34 9.00
N ILE A 182 8.57 -11.66 8.67
CA ILE A 182 7.42 -11.43 9.55
C ILE A 182 7.09 -12.62 10.44
N ALA A 183 7.79 -13.76 10.31
CA ALA A 183 7.64 -14.88 11.25
C ALA A 183 8.19 -14.50 12.63
N ASN A 184 7.51 -14.98 13.67
CA ASN A 184 7.94 -14.83 15.06
C ASN A 184 7.80 -16.16 15.78
N TRP A 185 8.21 -17.25 15.11
CA TRP A 185 8.26 -18.61 15.63
C TRP A 185 9.51 -19.33 15.11
N GLN A 186 9.93 -20.39 15.81
CA GLN A 186 11.02 -21.25 15.40
C GLN A 186 10.51 -22.54 14.75
N LEU A 187 11.31 -23.10 13.87
CA LEU A 187 11.09 -24.42 13.29
C LEU A 187 11.57 -25.51 14.27
N ASP A 188 11.17 -26.77 14.01
CA ASP A 188 11.50 -27.93 14.85
C ASP A 188 13.02 -28.15 15.07
N ASN A 189 13.88 -27.52 14.27
CA ASN A 189 15.34 -27.60 14.33
C ASN A 189 16.01 -26.42 15.05
N ASP A 190 15.27 -25.62 15.85
CA ASP A 190 15.73 -24.37 16.46
C ASP A 190 16.12 -23.25 15.47
N ASP A 191 15.86 -23.43 14.17
CA ASP A 191 16.05 -22.38 13.17
C ASP A 191 14.86 -21.41 13.14
N ASP A 192 15.13 -20.12 12.97
CA ASP A 192 14.09 -19.11 12.85
C ASP A 192 13.34 -19.29 11.50
N ALA A 193 12.03 -19.42 11.55
CA ALA A 193 11.19 -19.46 10.35
C ALA A 193 11.33 -18.15 9.56
N SER A 194 11.41 -18.24 8.23
CA SER A 194 11.50 -17.08 7.34
C SER A 194 10.23 -16.97 6.52
N VAL A 195 9.45 -15.90 6.73
CA VAL A 195 8.21 -15.63 5.99
C VAL A 195 8.15 -14.18 5.54
N HIS A 196 7.84 -13.98 4.28
CA HIS A 196 7.74 -12.67 3.66
C HIS A 196 6.37 -12.45 3.01
N ASN A 197 5.90 -11.20 3.02
CA ASN A 197 4.71 -10.79 2.28
C ASN A 197 5.05 -10.47 0.83
N GLY A 198 4.25 -10.96 -0.10
CA GLY A 198 4.24 -10.51 -1.49
C GLY A 198 2.82 -10.12 -1.89
N ALA A 199 2.65 -9.05 -2.68
CA ALA A 199 1.33 -8.66 -3.15
C ALA A 199 1.39 -7.98 -4.51
N PHE A 200 0.64 -8.48 -5.46
CA PHE A 200 0.22 -7.72 -6.64
C PHE A 200 -0.95 -6.83 -6.25
N PHE A 201 -0.96 -5.59 -6.72
CA PHE A 201 -2.05 -4.66 -6.44
C PHE A 201 -2.52 -3.94 -7.69
N ILE A 202 -3.79 -3.56 -7.66
CA ILE A 202 -4.40 -2.67 -8.63
C ILE A 202 -5.28 -1.67 -7.87
N ASN A 203 -5.09 -0.37 -8.13
CA ASN A 203 -5.85 0.70 -7.50
C ASN A 203 -6.38 1.66 -8.57
N VAL A 204 -7.59 2.14 -8.37
CA VAL A 204 -8.16 3.28 -9.06
C VAL A 204 -8.22 4.45 -8.10
N GLY A 205 -8.18 5.67 -8.61
CA GLY A 205 -8.22 6.84 -7.76
C GLY A 205 -8.54 8.12 -8.49
N VAL A 206 -8.50 9.19 -7.73
CA VAL A 206 -8.63 10.56 -8.23
C VAL A 206 -7.52 11.41 -7.63
N ASN A 207 -6.98 12.32 -8.43
CA ASN A 207 -6.03 13.34 -8.00
C ASN A 207 -6.71 14.72 -8.06
N PHE A 208 -6.34 15.60 -7.10
CA PHE A 208 -6.91 16.95 -6.96
C PHE A 208 -5.80 17.99 -6.94
#